data_28602f744580e9466faf6deb87a753f7
#
_entry.id   28602f744580e9466faf6deb87a753f7
#
_cell.length_a   1.000
_cell.length_b   1.000
_cell.length_c   1.000
_cell.angle_alpha   90.00
_cell.angle_beta   90.00
_cell.angle_gamma   90.00
#
_symmetry.space_group_name_H-M   'P 1'
#
loop_
_entity.id
_entity.type
_entity.pdbx_description
1 polymer ?
#
loop_
_entity_poly.entity_id
_entity_poly.type
_entity_poly.pdbx_seq_one_letter_code
_entity_poly.pdbx_strand_id
1 'polypeptide(L)'
;MRNGRAGVALVSRGPGATNAMIALHTAYHDATPLVMLIGHVERKDIGRLALQEQNYSRLLSDITKGVFEVLEPIQASETIARAFHLAESGTPGPVAVILPEDIFDAPAEGPVVKPRAMPMAGPRAEDLDQLAELLANAERPLVLVGGALATHGEAASAELNRLAEAWTLPISPTHRRPHLFDAEHPNYGGYMGIRVPKPLI
;
A
#
# COMPACT_ATOMS: atom_id res chain seq x y z
N MET A 1 -4.98 -4.23 -6.92
CA MET A 1 -3.99 -3.22 -7.28
C MET A 1 -3.17 -3.73 -8.45
N ARG A 2 -3.17 -3.05 -9.59
CA ARG A 2 -2.50 -3.57 -10.81
C ARG A 2 -1.27 -2.76 -11.24
N ASN A 3 -1.01 -1.59 -10.63
CA ASN A 3 0.04 -0.67 -11.10
C ASN A 3 0.94 -0.09 -10.01
N GLY A 4 0.85 -0.56 -8.77
CA GLY A 4 1.69 -0.13 -7.65
C GLY A 4 1.49 1.32 -7.17
N ARG A 5 0.56 2.07 -7.79
CA ARG A 5 0.30 3.47 -7.43
C ARG A 5 -0.76 3.58 -6.33
N ALA A 6 -0.65 4.62 -5.51
CA ALA A 6 -1.64 4.92 -4.50
C ALA A 6 -2.99 5.32 -5.11
N GLY A 7 -4.06 4.68 -4.62
CA GLY A 7 -5.42 5.17 -4.86
C GLY A 7 -5.69 6.43 -4.08
N VAL A 8 -6.69 7.21 -4.50
CA VAL A 8 -7.16 8.40 -3.77
C VAL A 8 -8.64 8.26 -3.46
N ALA A 9 -9.02 8.58 -2.24
CA ALA A 9 -10.41 8.70 -1.85
C ALA A 9 -10.60 9.99 -1.06
N LEU A 10 -11.77 10.60 -1.18
CA LEU A 10 -12.18 11.80 -0.45
C LEU A 10 -13.44 11.49 0.34
N VAL A 11 -13.44 11.85 1.61
CA VAL A 11 -14.58 11.67 2.51
C VAL A 11 -14.82 12.94 3.33
N SER A 12 -16.05 13.10 3.79
CA SER A 12 -16.39 14.17 4.71
C SER A 12 -15.83 13.92 6.10
N ARG A 13 -15.87 14.95 6.96
CA ARG A 13 -15.50 14.86 8.38
C ARG A 13 -16.39 13.87 9.15
N GLY A 14 -15.94 13.49 10.34
CA GLY A 14 -16.67 12.64 11.30
C GLY A 14 -17.20 11.34 10.68
N PRO A 15 -18.51 11.25 10.40
CA PRO A 15 -19.14 10.03 9.90
C PRO A 15 -18.56 9.52 8.57
N GLY A 16 -18.13 10.42 7.68
CA GLY A 16 -17.46 10.02 6.42
C GLY A 16 -16.15 9.30 6.69
N ALA A 17 -15.31 9.86 7.55
CA ALA A 17 -14.04 9.24 7.95
C ALA A 17 -14.24 7.90 8.65
N THR A 18 -15.18 7.83 9.63
CA THR A 18 -15.43 6.59 10.37
C THR A 18 -16.00 5.47 9.50
N ASN A 19 -16.86 5.79 8.53
CA ASN A 19 -17.33 4.81 7.55
C ASN A 19 -16.20 4.29 6.64
N ALA A 20 -15.19 5.11 6.36
CA ALA A 20 -14.03 4.74 5.55
C ALA A 20 -12.99 3.89 6.32
N MET A 21 -13.07 3.79 7.65
CA MET A 21 -12.09 3.05 8.48
C MET A 21 -11.96 1.58 8.06
N ILE A 22 -13.03 0.93 7.64
CA ILE A 22 -12.99 -0.46 7.14
C ILE A 22 -12.04 -0.57 5.93
N ALA A 23 -12.12 0.39 5.01
CA ALA A 23 -11.25 0.42 3.83
C ALA A 23 -9.79 0.72 4.20
N LEU A 24 -9.56 1.67 5.12
CA LEU A 24 -8.22 1.99 5.64
C LEU A 24 -7.59 0.78 6.33
N HIS A 25 -8.32 0.14 7.24
CA HIS A 25 -7.85 -1.05 7.94
C HIS A 25 -7.50 -2.19 6.95
N THR A 26 -8.35 -2.43 5.97
CA THR A 26 -8.08 -3.42 4.92
C THR A 26 -6.84 -3.04 4.11
N ALA A 27 -6.70 -1.77 3.70
CA ALA A 27 -5.55 -1.29 2.95
C ALA A 27 -4.25 -1.42 3.74
N TYR A 28 -4.29 -1.16 5.05
CA TYR A 28 -3.15 -1.29 5.95
C TYR A 28 -2.62 -2.73 6.00
N HIS A 29 -3.51 -3.69 6.28
CA HIS A 29 -3.13 -5.10 6.37
C HIS A 29 -2.79 -5.74 5.02
N ASP A 30 -3.34 -5.23 3.92
CA ASP A 30 -3.03 -5.71 2.57
C ASP A 30 -1.80 -5.03 1.94
N ALA A 31 -1.12 -4.13 2.66
CA ALA A 31 -0.05 -3.31 2.11
C ALA A 31 -0.49 -2.59 0.81
N THR A 32 -1.70 -2.01 0.83
CA THR A 32 -2.28 -1.32 -0.33
C THR A 32 -2.07 0.18 -0.17
N PRO A 33 -1.31 0.85 -1.06
CA PRO A 33 -1.12 2.29 -0.98
C PRO A 33 -2.42 3.03 -1.28
N LEU A 34 -2.78 3.94 -0.36
CA LEU A 34 -4.01 4.74 -0.43
C LEU A 34 -3.75 6.10 0.22
N VAL A 35 -4.15 7.17 -0.42
CA VAL A 35 -4.22 8.51 0.17
C VAL A 35 -5.69 8.84 0.41
N MET A 36 -6.08 8.93 1.69
CA MET A 36 -7.43 9.30 2.10
C MET A 36 -7.45 10.77 2.47
N LEU A 37 -8.16 11.57 1.69
CA LEU A 37 -8.43 12.99 1.98
C LEU A 37 -9.68 13.07 2.85
N ILE A 38 -9.58 13.74 3.99
CA ILE A 38 -10.66 13.83 4.98
C ILE A 38 -10.96 15.30 5.26
N GLY A 39 -12.18 15.73 5.00
CA GLY A 39 -12.62 17.06 5.40
C GLY A 39 -12.61 17.24 6.93
N HIS A 40 -12.38 18.46 7.37
CA HIS A 40 -12.41 18.81 8.79
C HIS A 40 -13.18 20.10 9.02
N VAL A 41 -13.48 20.40 10.28
CA VAL A 41 -14.04 21.70 10.68
C VAL A 41 -13.06 22.83 10.33
N GLU A 42 -13.54 24.07 10.22
CA GLU A 42 -12.67 25.22 10.00
C GLU A 42 -11.60 25.31 11.09
N ARG A 43 -10.39 25.76 10.76
CA ARG A 43 -9.24 25.86 11.69
C ARG A 43 -9.57 26.58 13.00
N LYS A 44 -10.39 27.63 12.94
CA LYS A 44 -10.82 28.40 14.12
C LYS A 44 -11.68 27.59 15.10
N ASP A 45 -12.30 26.49 14.65
CA ASP A 45 -13.23 25.67 15.41
C ASP A 45 -12.59 24.35 15.92
N ILE A 46 -11.36 24.08 15.53
CA ILE A 46 -10.61 22.90 15.99
C ILE A 46 -10.40 22.98 17.51
N GLY A 47 -10.71 21.88 18.22
CA GLY A 47 -10.60 21.78 19.67
C GLY A 47 -11.78 22.38 20.43
N ARG A 48 -12.86 22.77 19.74
CA ARG A 48 -14.04 23.42 20.33
C ARG A 48 -15.27 22.51 20.39
N LEU A 49 -15.13 21.22 20.09
CA LEU A 49 -16.23 20.25 19.97
C LEU A 49 -17.27 20.69 18.91
N ALA A 50 -16.77 21.20 17.79
CA ALA A 50 -17.60 21.59 16.67
C ALA A 50 -18.30 20.36 16.04
N LEU A 51 -19.35 20.61 15.23
CA LEU A 51 -20.14 19.53 14.64
C LEU A 51 -19.29 18.54 13.85
N GLN A 52 -19.30 17.28 14.26
CA GLN A 52 -18.57 16.17 13.64
C GLN A 52 -17.04 16.32 13.67
N GLU A 53 -16.53 17.17 14.55
CA GLU A 53 -15.11 17.26 14.80
C GLU A 53 -14.58 15.92 15.36
N GLN A 54 -13.38 15.52 14.91
CA GLN A 54 -12.69 14.33 15.38
C GLN A 54 -11.19 14.61 15.52
N ASN A 55 -10.56 13.98 16.48
CA ASN A 55 -9.10 13.89 16.53
C ASN A 55 -8.63 12.75 15.62
N TYR A 56 -8.37 13.07 14.36
CA TYR A 56 -8.02 12.07 13.35
C TYR A 56 -6.67 11.42 13.61
N SER A 57 -5.70 12.13 14.16
CA SER A 57 -4.42 11.55 14.53
C SER A 57 -4.58 10.41 15.52
N ARG A 58 -5.46 10.60 16.53
CA ARG A 58 -5.77 9.55 17.50
C ARG A 58 -6.65 8.43 16.91
N LEU A 59 -7.59 8.80 16.04
CA LEU A 59 -8.55 7.85 15.47
C LEU A 59 -7.92 6.89 14.46
N LEU A 60 -6.93 7.36 13.68
CA LEU A 60 -6.43 6.66 12.52
C LEU A 60 -4.99 6.15 12.65
N SER A 61 -4.29 6.44 13.76
CA SER A 61 -2.88 6.10 13.97
C SER A 61 -2.57 4.62 13.77
N ASP A 62 -3.46 3.73 14.21
CA ASP A 62 -3.22 2.28 14.19
C ASP A 62 -3.53 1.63 12.83
N ILE A 63 -4.24 2.34 11.96
CA ILE A 63 -4.71 1.80 10.68
C ILE A 63 -4.22 2.59 9.46
N THR A 64 -3.26 3.50 9.69
CA THR A 64 -2.58 4.26 8.63
C THR A 64 -1.08 4.31 8.88
N LYS A 65 -0.30 4.55 7.83
CA LYS A 65 1.16 4.81 7.94
C LYS A 65 1.45 6.20 8.49
N GLY A 66 0.50 7.10 8.42
CA GLY A 66 0.61 8.45 8.95
C GLY A 66 -0.66 9.26 8.71
N VAL A 67 -0.82 10.27 9.54
CA VAL A 67 -1.91 11.25 9.45
C VAL A 67 -1.26 12.63 9.34
N PHE A 68 -1.56 13.35 8.29
CA PHE A 68 -1.10 14.72 8.05
C PHE A 68 -2.29 15.67 8.13
N GLU A 69 -2.06 16.84 8.65
CA GLU A 69 -3.05 17.90 8.72
C GLU A 69 -2.54 19.14 7.98
N VAL A 70 -3.34 19.67 7.06
CA VAL A 70 -3.00 20.88 6.30
C VAL A 70 -3.58 22.07 7.03
N LEU A 71 -2.76 22.76 7.81
CA LEU A 71 -3.18 23.94 8.58
C LEU A 71 -2.97 25.26 7.81
N GLU A 72 -2.07 25.25 6.80
CA GLU A 72 -1.81 26.41 5.97
C GLU A 72 -1.93 26.05 4.48
N PRO A 73 -2.63 26.85 3.66
CA PRO A 73 -2.84 26.56 2.24
C PRO A 73 -1.54 26.36 1.46
N ILE A 74 -0.50 27.11 1.78
CA ILE A 74 0.81 26.99 1.13
C ILE A 74 1.48 25.62 1.33
N GLN A 75 1.12 24.89 2.41
CA GLN A 75 1.67 23.57 2.71
C GLN A 75 0.94 22.44 1.98
N ALA A 76 -0.22 22.70 1.36
CA ALA A 76 -1.07 21.67 0.78
C ALA A 76 -0.31 20.81 -0.25
N SER A 77 0.39 21.45 -1.18
CA SER A 77 1.12 20.74 -2.24
C SER A 77 2.23 19.82 -1.68
N GLU A 78 3.00 20.29 -0.72
CA GLU A 78 4.05 19.50 -0.07
C GLU A 78 3.45 18.35 0.76
N THR A 79 2.42 18.65 1.54
CA THR A 79 1.75 17.64 2.38
C THR A 79 1.16 16.51 1.54
N ILE A 80 0.52 16.82 0.42
CA ILE A 80 0.01 15.83 -0.52
C ILE A 80 1.15 15.01 -1.11
N ALA A 81 2.24 15.65 -1.56
CA ALA A 81 3.40 14.94 -2.11
C ALA A 81 4.02 13.98 -1.07
N ARG A 82 4.14 14.41 0.20
CA ARG A 82 4.62 13.58 1.32
C ARG A 82 3.67 12.41 1.59
N ALA A 83 2.35 12.64 1.53
CA ALA A 83 1.35 11.59 1.75
C ALA A 83 1.48 10.48 0.69
N PHE A 84 1.60 10.83 -0.59
CA PHE A 84 1.84 9.86 -1.66
C PHE A 84 3.16 9.12 -1.47
N HIS A 85 4.24 9.86 -1.19
CA HIS A 85 5.55 9.26 -0.94
C HIS A 85 5.49 8.25 0.21
N LEU A 86 4.87 8.61 1.33
CA LEU A 86 4.74 7.71 2.48
C LEU A 86 3.85 6.50 2.15
N ALA A 87 2.74 6.70 1.43
CA ALA A 87 1.82 5.63 1.07
C ALA A 87 2.50 4.56 0.18
N GLU A 88 3.40 4.97 -0.70
CA GLU A 88 4.06 4.11 -1.70
C GLU A 88 5.42 3.57 -1.25
N SER A 89 6.07 4.18 -0.23
CA SER A 89 7.41 3.81 0.22
C SER A 89 7.44 2.61 1.16
N GLY A 90 8.54 1.85 1.17
CA GLY A 90 8.73 0.68 2.04
C GLY A 90 7.59 -0.33 1.86
N THR A 91 7.02 -0.84 2.96
CA THR A 91 5.75 -1.56 2.88
C THR A 91 4.64 -0.57 2.56
N PRO A 92 3.98 -0.63 1.38
CA PRO A 92 2.91 0.29 1.02
C PRO A 92 1.75 0.24 2.00
N GLY A 93 0.98 1.33 2.08
CA GLY A 93 -0.17 1.37 2.98
C GLY A 93 -0.93 2.70 2.93
N PRO A 94 -2.03 2.82 3.65
CA PRO A 94 -2.86 4.01 3.65
C PRO A 94 -2.23 5.16 4.45
N VAL A 95 -2.46 6.37 3.97
CA VAL A 95 -2.12 7.64 4.62
C VAL A 95 -3.36 8.52 4.61
N ALA A 96 -3.63 9.20 5.72
CA ALA A 96 -4.71 10.17 5.81
C ALA A 96 -4.17 11.61 5.72
N VAL A 97 -4.88 12.46 4.99
CA VAL A 97 -4.63 13.91 4.92
C VAL A 97 -5.89 14.64 5.33
N ILE A 98 -5.79 15.42 6.37
CA ILE A 98 -6.88 16.16 6.99
C ILE A 98 -6.89 17.58 6.40
N LEU A 99 -8.04 17.98 5.91
CA LEU A 99 -8.24 19.23 5.19
C LEU A 99 -9.33 20.05 5.88
N PRO A 100 -8.98 21.04 6.71
CA PRO A 100 -9.95 22.01 7.22
C PRO A 100 -10.71 22.72 6.13
N GLU A 101 -12.01 22.97 6.36
CA GLU A 101 -12.93 23.48 5.34
C GLU A 101 -12.48 24.83 4.77
N ASP A 102 -12.00 25.73 5.62
CA ASP A 102 -11.54 27.08 5.25
C ASP A 102 -10.21 27.11 4.46
N ILE A 103 -9.49 25.97 4.36
CA ILE A 103 -8.30 25.86 3.51
C ILE A 103 -8.66 25.99 2.02
N PHE A 104 -9.87 25.54 1.62
CA PHE A 104 -10.29 25.56 0.22
C PHE A 104 -10.68 26.95 -0.28
N ASP A 105 -10.99 27.88 0.63
CA ASP A 105 -11.36 29.26 0.29
C ASP A 105 -10.15 30.20 0.24
N ALA A 106 -8.99 29.74 0.68
CA ALA A 106 -7.79 30.55 0.74
C ALA A 106 -6.91 30.35 -0.50
N PRO A 107 -6.27 31.43 -1.03
CA PRO A 107 -5.33 31.28 -2.13
C PRO A 107 -4.12 30.46 -1.71
N ALA A 108 -3.76 29.47 -2.51
CA ALA A 108 -2.55 28.66 -2.33
C ALA A 108 -1.44 29.25 -3.20
N GLU A 109 -0.67 30.18 -2.64
CA GLU A 109 0.52 30.75 -3.28
C GLU A 109 1.73 29.89 -2.96
N GLY A 110 2.20 29.11 -3.92
CA GLY A 110 3.39 28.27 -3.72
C GLY A 110 3.67 27.35 -4.91
N PRO A 111 4.85 26.75 -4.97
CA PRO A 111 5.19 25.83 -6.04
C PRO A 111 4.42 24.51 -5.88
N VAL A 112 3.94 23.99 -6.99
CA VAL A 112 3.41 22.64 -7.03
C VAL A 112 4.57 21.64 -6.93
N VAL A 113 4.60 20.86 -5.85
CA VAL A 113 5.62 19.82 -5.64
C VAL A 113 5.34 18.65 -6.59
N LYS A 114 6.31 18.33 -7.44
CA LYS A 114 6.21 17.21 -8.37
C LYS A 114 6.44 15.88 -7.65
N PRO A 115 5.73 14.80 -8.01
CA PRO A 115 6.02 13.47 -7.52
C PRO A 115 7.48 13.09 -7.78
N ARG A 116 8.10 12.44 -6.81
CA ARG A 116 9.46 11.88 -6.97
C ARG A 116 9.35 10.40 -7.26
N ALA A 117 10.24 9.90 -8.12
CA ALA A 117 10.38 8.46 -8.31
C ALA A 117 10.77 7.80 -7.00
N MET A 118 10.13 6.68 -6.69
CA MET A 118 10.48 5.88 -5.52
C MET A 118 11.81 5.17 -5.78
N PRO A 119 12.80 5.30 -4.87
CA PRO A 119 14.01 4.50 -4.97
C PRO A 119 13.66 3.02 -4.77
N MET A 120 14.13 2.18 -5.69
CA MET A 120 13.98 0.74 -5.58
C MET A 120 15.32 0.13 -5.20
N ALA A 121 15.33 -0.58 -4.06
CA ALA A 121 16.49 -1.38 -3.68
C ALA A 121 16.49 -2.68 -4.51
N GLY A 122 17.62 -3.01 -5.12
CA GLY A 122 17.86 -4.32 -5.72
C GLY A 122 18.65 -5.23 -4.79
N PRO A 123 18.61 -6.56 -5.00
CA PRO A 123 19.47 -7.49 -4.29
C PRO A 123 20.93 -7.26 -4.68
N ARG A 124 21.85 -7.57 -3.80
CA ARG A 124 23.28 -7.62 -4.13
C ARG A 124 23.59 -8.91 -4.91
N ALA A 125 24.67 -8.91 -5.67
CA ALA A 125 25.07 -10.10 -6.43
C ALA A 125 25.28 -11.32 -5.51
N GLU A 126 25.93 -11.12 -4.38
CA GLU A 126 26.19 -12.19 -3.39
C GLU A 126 24.90 -12.80 -2.82
N ASP A 127 23.84 -11.97 -2.64
CA ASP A 127 22.54 -12.46 -2.16
C ASP A 127 21.86 -13.34 -3.21
N LEU A 128 22.04 -13.02 -4.51
CA LEU A 128 21.52 -13.84 -5.62
C LEU A 128 22.28 -15.16 -5.74
N ASP A 129 23.61 -15.15 -5.57
CA ASP A 129 24.44 -16.36 -5.59
C ASP A 129 24.04 -17.30 -4.45
N GLN A 130 23.83 -16.78 -3.24
CA GLN A 130 23.36 -17.56 -2.09
C GLN A 130 21.95 -18.13 -2.34
N LEU A 131 21.04 -17.36 -2.94
CA LEU A 131 19.70 -17.86 -3.30
C LEU A 131 19.79 -19.01 -4.31
N ALA A 132 20.63 -18.86 -5.34
CA ALA A 132 20.84 -19.91 -6.33
C ALA A 132 21.39 -21.20 -5.71
N GLU A 133 22.37 -21.09 -4.79
CA GLU A 133 22.92 -22.22 -4.05
C GLU A 133 21.86 -22.90 -3.17
N LEU A 134 21.07 -22.12 -2.43
CA LEU A 134 19.97 -22.65 -1.61
C LEU A 134 18.94 -23.41 -2.45
N LEU A 135 18.54 -22.87 -3.59
CA LEU A 135 17.60 -23.53 -4.50
C LEU A 135 18.18 -24.80 -5.11
N ALA A 136 19.46 -24.79 -5.50
CA ALA A 136 20.13 -25.95 -6.11
C ALA A 136 20.25 -27.12 -5.12
N ASN A 137 20.35 -26.85 -3.83
CA ASN A 137 20.49 -27.88 -2.78
C ASN A 137 19.13 -28.23 -2.10
N ALA A 138 18.04 -27.55 -2.44
CA ALA A 138 16.74 -27.80 -1.84
C ALA A 138 16.08 -29.06 -2.40
N GLU A 139 15.68 -29.97 -1.53
CA GLU A 139 14.93 -31.17 -1.93
C GLU A 139 13.43 -30.88 -2.19
N ARG A 140 12.86 -29.92 -1.47
CA ARG A 140 11.43 -29.59 -1.55
C ARG A 140 11.24 -28.06 -1.52
N PRO A 141 11.70 -27.33 -2.54
CA PRO A 141 11.53 -25.88 -2.58
C PRO A 141 10.05 -25.51 -2.79
N LEU A 142 9.62 -24.40 -2.19
CA LEU A 142 8.31 -23.79 -2.40
C LEU A 142 8.48 -22.28 -2.45
N VAL A 143 7.93 -21.65 -3.47
CA VAL A 143 7.92 -20.18 -3.60
C VAL A 143 6.58 -19.63 -3.17
N LEU A 144 6.57 -18.78 -2.13
CA LEU A 144 5.40 -18.02 -1.68
C LEU A 144 5.42 -16.63 -2.31
N VAL A 145 4.36 -16.31 -3.05
CA VAL A 145 4.27 -15.04 -3.78
C VAL A 145 3.29 -14.10 -3.10
N GLY A 146 3.83 -12.99 -2.59
CA GLY A 146 3.07 -11.98 -1.86
C GLY A 146 2.77 -10.69 -2.64
N GLY A 147 2.13 -9.73 -1.94
CA GLY A 147 1.67 -8.46 -2.51
C GLY A 147 2.75 -7.58 -3.11
N ALA A 148 4.02 -7.69 -2.66
CA ALA A 148 5.12 -6.91 -3.21
C ALA A 148 5.33 -7.15 -4.71
N LEU A 149 5.12 -8.38 -5.20
CA LEU A 149 5.22 -8.67 -6.63
C LEU A 149 4.21 -7.87 -7.47
N ALA A 150 3.00 -7.64 -6.95
CA ALA A 150 1.95 -6.90 -7.65
C ALA A 150 2.34 -5.45 -7.96
N THR A 151 3.28 -4.87 -7.22
CA THR A 151 3.76 -3.50 -7.45
C THR A 151 4.65 -3.39 -8.69
N HIS A 152 5.19 -4.49 -9.18
CA HIS A 152 6.08 -4.54 -10.34
C HIS A 152 5.36 -4.87 -11.66
N GLY A 153 4.04 -5.06 -11.62
CA GLY A 153 3.20 -5.23 -12.81
C GLY A 153 3.39 -6.55 -13.57
N GLU A 154 2.98 -6.58 -14.84
CA GLU A 154 2.99 -7.79 -15.68
C GLU A 154 4.39 -8.34 -15.95
N ALA A 155 5.40 -7.47 -16.02
CA ALA A 155 6.78 -7.90 -16.22
C ALA A 155 7.26 -8.85 -15.12
N ALA A 156 6.94 -8.55 -13.85
CA ALA A 156 7.32 -9.39 -12.73
C ALA A 156 6.60 -10.75 -12.75
N SER A 157 5.34 -10.78 -13.20
CA SER A 157 4.61 -12.05 -13.38
C SER A 157 5.22 -12.92 -14.47
N ALA A 158 5.68 -12.31 -15.59
CA ALA A 158 6.37 -13.04 -16.64
C ALA A 158 7.71 -13.62 -16.18
N GLU A 159 8.48 -12.85 -15.38
CA GLU A 159 9.73 -13.34 -14.78
C GLU A 159 9.47 -14.47 -13.78
N LEU A 160 8.42 -14.38 -12.99
CA LEU A 160 8.04 -15.44 -12.06
C LEU A 160 7.71 -16.74 -12.79
N ASN A 161 6.98 -16.67 -13.91
CA ASN A 161 6.68 -17.85 -14.73
C ASN A 161 7.98 -18.48 -15.29
N ARG A 162 8.89 -17.65 -15.82
CA ARG A 162 10.19 -18.14 -16.31
C ARG A 162 11.02 -18.80 -15.22
N LEU A 163 11.05 -18.22 -14.02
CA LEU A 163 11.73 -18.83 -12.88
C LEU A 163 11.10 -20.17 -12.49
N ALA A 164 9.76 -20.22 -12.41
CA ALA A 164 9.03 -21.43 -12.07
C ALA A 164 9.32 -22.57 -13.04
N GLU A 165 9.33 -22.29 -14.35
CA GLU A 165 9.61 -23.27 -15.39
C GLU A 165 11.07 -23.72 -15.37
N ALA A 166 12.02 -22.76 -15.32
CA ALA A 166 13.45 -23.06 -15.39
C ALA A 166 13.94 -23.95 -14.23
N TRP A 167 13.36 -23.79 -13.04
CA TRP A 167 13.77 -24.50 -11.83
C TRP A 167 12.73 -25.55 -11.37
N THR A 168 11.66 -25.72 -12.11
CA THR A 168 10.52 -26.61 -11.74
C THR A 168 9.99 -26.31 -10.34
N LEU A 169 9.87 -25.00 -10.01
CA LEU A 169 9.47 -24.55 -8.68
C LEU A 169 7.95 -24.50 -8.53
N PRO A 170 7.38 -25.12 -7.49
CA PRO A 170 5.99 -24.89 -7.15
C PRO A 170 5.79 -23.47 -6.60
N ILE A 171 4.82 -22.76 -7.16
CA ILE A 171 4.48 -21.38 -6.82
C ILE A 171 3.14 -21.35 -6.09
N SER A 172 3.09 -20.72 -4.93
CA SER A 172 1.88 -20.60 -4.11
C SER A 172 1.56 -19.13 -3.82
N PRO A 173 0.52 -18.54 -4.44
CA PRO A 173 0.08 -17.20 -4.11
C PRO A 173 -0.46 -17.12 -2.67
N THR A 174 -0.10 -16.04 -1.96
CA THR A 174 -0.54 -15.81 -0.59
C THR A 174 -1.95 -15.24 -0.53
N HIS A 175 -2.49 -15.13 0.69
CA HIS A 175 -3.83 -14.63 0.97
C HIS A 175 -4.16 -13.35 0.20
N ARG A 176 -5.33 -13.31 -0.45
CA ARG A 176 -5.85 -12.20 -1.28
C ARG A 176 -5.01 -11.86 -2.52
N ARG A 177 -4.12 -12.77 -2.94
CA ARG A 177 -3.24 -12.59 -4.11
C ARG A 177 -3.34 -13.73 -5.16
N PRO A 178 -4.52 -14.37 -5.37
CA PRO A 178 -4.62 -15.51 -6.30
C PRO A 178 -4.27 -15.13 -7.75
N HIS A 179 -4.38 -13.85 -8.10
CA HIS A 179 -4.10 -13.34 -9.46
C HIS A 179 -2.61 -13.20 -9.79
N LEU A 180 -1.71 -13.47 -8.84
CA LEU A 180 -0.27 -13.32 -9.06
C LEU A 180 0.36 -14.51 -9.79
N PHE A 181 -0.32 -15.64 -9.85
CA PHE A 181 0.13 -16.83 -10.59
C PHE A 181 -1.08 -17.59 -11.11
N ASP A 182 -0.97 -18.11 -12.33
CA ASP A 182 -2.06 -18.82 -12.97
C ASP A 182 -2.31 -20.16 -12.27
N ALA A 183 -3.57 -20.41 -11.88
CA ALA A 183 -3.97 -21.63 -11.20
C ALA A 183 -3.96 -22.87 -12.13
N GLU A 184 -3.95 -22.68 -13.46
CA GLU A 184 -3.84 -23.76 -14.46
C GLU A 184 -2.39 -24.05 -14.85
N HIS A 185 -1.42 -23.25 -14.37
CA HIS A 185 -0.01 -23.46 -14.66
C HIS A 185 0.50 -24.77 -14.02
N PRO A 186 1.32 -25.60 -14.71
CA PRO A 186 1.83 -26.86 -14.17
C PRO A 186 2.57 -26.73 -12.82
N ASN A 187 3.20 -25.59 -12.59
CA ASN A 187 3.93 -25.29 -11.37
C ASN A 187 3.05 -24.65 -10.26
N TYR A 188 1.72 -24.64 -10.44
CA TYR A 188 0.86 -24.08 -9.40
C TYR A 188 0.84 -24.99 -8.16
N GLY A 189 1.42 -24.49 -7.06
CA GLY A 189 1.53 -25.22 -5.77
C GLY A 189 0.30 -25.12 -4.87
N GLY A 190 -0.79 -24.48 -5.34
CA GLY A 190 -1.99 -24.24 -4.55
C GLY A 190 -2.04 -22.82 -3.95
N TYR A 191 -3.21 -22.43 -3.48
CA TYR A 191 -3.44 -21.09 -2.90
C TYR A 191 -3.20 -21.09 -1.38
N MET A 192 -2.27 -20.27 -0.94
CA MET A 192 -1.98 -20.05 0.48
C MET A 192 -2.93 -19.01 1.06
N GLY A 193 -4.19 -19.42 1.30
CA GLY A 193 -5.22 -18.60 1.91
C GLY A 193 -5.26 -18.69 3.45
N ILE A 194 -6.45 -18.49 4.02
CA ILE A 194 -6.68 -18.67 5.47
C ILE A 194 -6.51 -20.15 5.87
N ARG A 195 -6.80 -21.07 4.95
CA ARG A 195 -6.54 -22.51 5.12
C ARG A 195 -5.48 -22.92 4.12
N VAL A 196 -4.42 -23.52 4.64
CA VAL A 196 -3.36 -24.08 3.80
C VAL A 196 -3.86 -25.41 3.19
N PRO A 197 -3.70 -25.62 1.88
CA PRO A 197 -4.01 -26.90 1.26
C PRO A 197 -3.19 -28.04 1.88
N LYS A 198 -3.83 -29.19 2.11
CA LYS A 198 -3.15 -30.36 2.71
C LYS A 198 -1.83 -30.78 2.03
N PRO A 199 -1.68 -30.72 0.69
CA PRO A 199 -0.42 -31.05 0.05
C PRO A 199 0.76 -30.11 0.40
N LEU A 200 0.47 -28.91 0.97
CA LEU A 200 1.48 -27.93 1.38
C LEU A 200 1.81 -28.02 2.88
N ILE A 201 1.17 -28.91 3.62
CA ILE A 201 1.47 -29.20 5.03
C ILE A 201 2.32 -30.47 5.11
#